data_0f8aed83354d75e1c7f30b923f9b4c76
#
_entry.id   0f8aed83354d75e1c7f30b923f9b4c76
#
_cell.length_a   1.000
_cell.length_b   1.000
_cell.length_c   1.000
_cell.angle_alpha   90.00
_cell.angle_beta   90.00
_cell.angle_gamma   90.00
#
_symmetry.space_group_name_H-M   'P 1'
#
loop_
_entity.id
_entity.type
_entity.pdbx_description
1 polymer ?
#
loop_
_entity_poly.entity_id
_entity_poly.type
_entity_poly.pdbx_seq_one_letter_code
_entity_poly.pdbx_strand_id
1 'polypeptide(L)'
;IAGILVLDPKVLVLDEPTAGLDPQGAKEMMSLFMDLNRIHNTTILLVSHDMEHVMRYCDHVIVLDHGKVLQESDVHTFFEHPEWMIKVGINPPAIIRLKLMLKEKGFLIPDEILDLDALVKCVREQVMLHE
;
A
#
# COMPACT_ATOMS: atom_id res chain seq x y z
N ILE A 1 -22.38 -6.79 2.53
CA ILE A 1 -21.59 -6.07 3.56
C ILE A 1 -22.49 -5.57 4.69
N ALA A 2 -23.63 -4.91 4.41
CA ALA A 2 -24.53 -4.38 5.46
C ALA A 2 -24.94 -5.43 6.52
N GLY A 3 -25.18 -6.68 6.12
CA GLY A 3 -25.54 -7.77 7.05
C GLY A 3 -24.41 -8.21 7.99
N ILE A 4 -23.16 -8.03 7.59
CA ILE A 4 -21.97 -8.37 8.42
C ILE A 4 -21.74 -7.30 9.48
N LEU A 5 -22.06 -6.04 9.18
CA LEU A 5 -21.88 -4.90 10.08
C LEU A 5 -22.79 -4.95 11.30
N VAL A 6 -23.96 -5.59 11.16
CA VAL A 6 -24.90 -5.78 12.27
C VAL A 6 -24.32 -6.69 13.37
N LEU A 7 -23.34 -7.54 13.02
CA LEU A 7 -22.74 -8.51 13.94
C LEU A 7 -21.61 -7.93 14.83
N ASP A 8 -21.21 -6.66 14.62
CA ASP A 8 -20.08 -5.98 15.30
C ASP A 8 -18.84 -6.89 15.45
N PRO A 9 -18.29 -7.39 14.34
CA PRO A 9 -17.20 -8.36 14.38
C PRO A 9 -15.91 -7.74 14.92
N LYS A 10 -15.15 -8.48 15.72
CA LYS A 10 -13.83 -8.06 16.19
C LYS A 10 -12.77 -8.18 15.10
N VAL A 11 -12.93 -9.12 14.18
CA VAL A 11 -12.04 -9.35 13.03
C VAL A 11 -12.90 -9.52 11.79
N LEU A 12 -12.54 -8.79 10.74
CA LEU A 12 -13.18 -8.90 9.42
C LEU A 12 -12.11 -9.30 8.39
N VAL A 13 -12.36 -10.42 7.70
CA VAL A 13 -11.50 -10.90 6.63
C VAL A 13 -12.12 -10.54 5.30
N LEU A 14 -11.37 -9.84 4.46
CA LEU A 14 -11.79 -9.33 3.16
C LEU A 14 -10.86 -9.90 2.07
N ASP A 15 -11.41 -10.65 1.16
CA ASP A 15 -10.70 -11.23 0.02
C ASP A 15 -11.05 -10.44 -1.25
N GLU A 16 -10.08 -9.71 -1.80
CA GLU A 16 -10.19 -8.86 -2.98
C GLU A 16 -11.48 -7.98 -2.98
N PRO A 17 -11.76 -7.20 -1.92
CA PRO A 17 -13.06 -6.56 -1.72
C PRO A 17 -13.36 -5.47 -2.75
N THR A 18 -12.38 -4.98 -3.46
CA THR A 18 -12.50 -3.93 -4.50
C THR A 18 -12.50 -4.49 -5.92
N ALA A 19 -12.39 -5.81 -6.08
CA ALA A 19 -12.36 -6.45 -7.40
C ALA A 19 -13.65 -6.14 -8.19
N GLY A 20 -13.48 -5.69 -9.44
CA GLY A 20 -14.60 -5.36 -10.32
C GLY A 20 -15.30 -4.03 -10.04
N LEU A 21 -14.84 -3.25 -9.07
CA LEU A 21 -15.33 -1.89 -8.84
C LEU A 21 -14.55 -0.88 -9.71
N ASP A 22 -15.23 0.21 -10.06
CA ASP A 22 -14.56 1.40 -10.60
C ASP A 22 -13.71 2.08 -9.51
N PRO A 23 -12.78 2.99 -9.86
CA PRO A 23 -11.89 3.63 -8.88
C PRO A 23 -12.62 4.38 -7.77
N GLN A 24 -13.77 4.96 -8.06
CA GLN A 24 -14.57 5.67 -7.07
C GLN A 24 -15.23 4.70 -6.09
N GLY A 25 -15.85 3.62 -6.61
CA GLY A 25 -16.46 2.58 -5.79
C GLY A 25 -15.44 1.85 -4.91
N ALA A 26 -14.24 1.59 -5.44
CA ALA A 26 -13.14 1.01 -4.66
C ALA A 26 -12.73 1.92 -3.49
N LYS A 27 -12.59 3.22 -3.74
CA LYS A 27 -12.26 4.21 -2.71
C LYS A 27 -13.36 4.30 -1.62
N GLU A 28 -14.62 4.33 -2.01
CA GLU A 28 -15.75 4.36 -1.07
C GLU A 28 -15.79 3.08 -0.21
N MET A 29 -15.55 1.92 -0.83
CA MET A 29 -15.49 0.65 -0.13
C MET A 29 -14.35 0.63 0.91
N MET A 30 -13.15 1.04 0.51
CA MET A 30 -12.01 1.09 1.43
C MET A 30 -12.23 2.11 2.55
N SER A 31 -12.86 3.27 2.28
CA SER A 31 -13.22 4.24 3.30
C SER A 31 -14.16 3.64 4.36
N LEU A 32 -15.15 2.86 3.93
CA LEU A 32 -16.04 2.14 4.84
C LEU A 32 -15.28 1.19 5.78
N PHE A 33 -14.31 0.42 5.25
CA PHE A 33 -13.51 -0.48 6.08
C PHE A 33 -12.62 0.29 7.07
N MET A 34 -12.05 1.42 6.66
CA MET A 34 -11.28 2.29 7.56
C MET A 34 -12.16 2.86 8.69
N ASP A 35 -13.40 3.22 8.40
CA ASP A 35 -14.35 3.69 9.43
C ASP A 35 -14.70 2.57 10.42
N LEU A 36 -14.89 1.35 9.95
CA LEU A 36 -15.08 0.19 10.82
C LEU A 36 -13.89 -0.05 11.76
N ASN A 37 -12.69 0.04 11.23
CA ASN A 37 -11.48 -0.09 12.04
C ASN A 37 -11.39 1.03 13.10
N ARG A 38 -11.61 2.29 12.71
CA ARG A 38 -11.45 3.44 13.60
C ARG A 38 -12.55 3.57 14.65
N ILE A 39 -13.82 3.34 14.25
CA ILE A 39 -14.99 3.60 15.10
C ILE A 39 -15.32 2.39 15.97
N HIS A 40 -15.22 1.18 15.41
CA HIS A 40 -15.60 -0.06 16.08
C HIS A 40 -14.40 -0.89 16.57
N ASN A 41 -13.17 -0.43 16.37
CA ASN A 41 -11.95 -1.17 16.67
C ASN A 41 -11.93 -2.58 16.04
N THR A 42 -12.56 -2.72 14.87
CA THR A 42 -12.54 -3.98 14.11
C THR A 42 -11.17 -4.16 13.48
N THR A 43 -10.53 -5.28 13.73
CA THR A 43 -9.31 -5.65 13.00
C THR A 43 -9.68 -6.05 11.57
N ILE A 44 -9.09 -5.40 10.57
CA ILE A 44 -9.31 -5.71 9.17
C ILE A 44 -8.15 -6.53 8.65
N LEU A 45 -8.44 -7.73 8.15
CA LEU A 45 -7.50 -8.56 7.40
C LEU A 45 -7.84 -8.48 5.91
N LEU A 46 -7.04 -7.74 5.16
CA LEU A 46 -7.22 -7.52 3.74
C LEU A 46 -6.33 -8.48 2.94
N VAL A 47 -6.94 -9.35 2.14
CA VAL A 47 -6.23 -10.14 1.12
C VAL A 47 -6.34 -9.40 -0.20
N SER A 48 -5.23 -8.97 -0.77
CA SER A 48 -5.21 -8.21 -2.01
C SER A 48 -3.87 -8.33 -2.73
N HIS A 49 -3.90 -8.20 -4.05
CA HIS A 49 -2.73 -7.98 -4.90
C HIS A 49 -2.56 -6.52 -5.33
N ASP A 50 -3.46 -5.63 -4.90
CA ASP A 50 -3.38 -4.19 -5.17
C ASP A 50 -2.47 -3.50 -4.14
N MET A 51 -1.21 -3.32 -4.52
CA MET A 51 -0.20 -2.71 -3.65
C MET A 51 -0.44 -1.21 -3.38
N GLU A 52 -1.22 -0.51 -4.21
CA GLU A 52 -1.66 0.86 -3.92
C GLU A 52 -2.60 0.88 -2.71
N HIS A 53 -3.53 -0.08 -2.63
CA HIS A 53 -4.41 -0.22 -1.47
C HIS A 53 -3.64 -0.65 -0.24
N VAL A 54 -2.72 -1.61 -0.37
CA VAL A 54 -1.88 -2.06 0.76
C VAL A 54 -1.09 -0.88 1.31
N MET A 55 -0.40 -0.10 0.47
CA MET A 55 0.40 1.03 0.88
C MET A 55 -0.42 2.14 1.56
N ARG A 56 -1.66 2.36 1.11
CA ARG A 56 -2.50 3.46 1.58
C ARG A 56 -3.29 3.14 2.84
N TYR A 57 -3.71 1.89 3.01
CA TYR A 57 -4.73 1.52 4.01
C TYR A 57 -4.26 0.52 5.05
N CYS A 58 -3.12 -0.16 4.85
CA CYS A 58 -2.62 -1.16 5.79
C CYS A 58 -1.51 -0.60 6.67
N ASP A 59 -1.44 -1.11 7.90
CA ASP A 59 -0.34 -0.81 8.84
C ASP A 59 0.73 -1.91 8.79
N HIS A 60 0.33 -3.13 8.45
CA HIS A 60 1.15 -4.33 8.51
C HIS A 60 0.93 -5.20 7.27
N VAL A 61 1.97 -5.87 6.82
CA VAL A 61 1.96 -6.72 5.62
C VAL A 61 2.50 -8.09 5.96
N ILE A 62 1.76 -9.13 5.52
CA ILE A 62 2.20 -10.52 5.56
C ILE A 62 2.19 -11.04 4.12
N VAL A 63 3.34 -11.44 3.61
CA VAL A 63 3.46 -12.04 2.28
C VAL A 63 3.41 -13.55 2.39
N LEU A 64 2.46 -14.15 1.67
CA LEU A 64 2.28 -15.60 1.62
C LEU A 64 2.67 -16.13 0.24
N ASP A 65 3.40 -17.23 0.21
CA ASP A 65 3.69 -17.99 -1.00
C ASP A 65 3.67 -19.49 -0.70
N HIS A 66 2.98 -20.27 -1.55
CA HIS A 66 2.82 -21.71 -1.39
C HIS A 66 2.48 -22.17 0.04
N GLY A 67 1.58 -21.43 0.73
CA GLY A 67 1.14 -21.74 2.09
C GLY A 67 2.15 -21.43 3.20
N LYS A 68 3.19 -20.68 2.90
CA LYS A 68 4.22 -20.25 3.86
C LYS A 68 4.30 -18.73 3.93
N VAL A 69 4.61 -18.21 5.11
CA VAL A 69 4.96 -16.81 5.29
C VAL A 69 6.37 -16.59 4.76
N LEU A 70 6.49 -15.74 3.71
CA LEU A 70 7.79 -15.32 3.17
C LEU A 70 8.35 -14.13 3.94
N GLN A 71 7.50 -13.19 4.29
CA GLN A 71 7.88 -11.96 4.99
C GLN A 71 6.70 -11.44 5.80
N GLU A 72 7.03 -10.80 6.92
CA GLU A 72 6.12 -10.05 7.76
C GLU A 72 6.82 -8.78 8.23
N SER A 73 6.17 -7.62 8.05
CA SER A 73 6.72 -6.32 8.44
C SER A 73 5.62 -5.26 8.52
N ASP A 74 5.95 -4.10 9.11
CA ASP A 74 5.14 -2.91 8.92
C ASP A 74 5.16 -2.47 7.44
N VAL A 75 4.16 -1.68 7.05
CA VAL A 75 3.97 -1.27 5.65
C VAL A 75 5.13 -0.41 5.13
N HIS A 76 5.72 0.45 5.96
CA HIS A 76 6.84 1.31 5.55
C HIS A 76 8.06 0.48 5.21
N THR A 77 8.49 -0.38 6.12
CA THR A 77 9.61 -1.31 5.91
C THR A 77 9.38 -2.20 4.69
N PHE A 78 8.15 -2.65 4.45
CA PHE A 78 7.81 -3.47 3.28
C PHE A 78 8.13 -2.75 1.97
N PHE A 79 7.75 -1.48 1.84
CA PHE A 79 7.95 -0.71 0.60
C PHE A 79 9.35 -0.08 0.46
N GLU A 80 10.22 -0.19 1.45
CA GLU A 80 11.64 0.21 1.35
C GLU A 80 12.48 -0.76 0.51
N HIS A 81 11.97 -1.97 0.25
CA HIS A 81 12.69 -3.03 -0.46
C HIS A 81 12.01 -3.46 -1.78
N PRO A 82 11.81 -2.53 -2.74
CA PRO A 82 11.09 -2.81 -3.98
C PRO A 82 11.75 -3.89 -4.85
N GLU A 83 13.08 -4.05 -4.77
CA GLU A 83 13.81 -5.08 -5.51
C GLU A 83 13.40 -6.48 -5.04
N TRP A 84 13.17 -6.65 -3.74
CA TRP A 84 12.67 -7.91 -3.19
C TRP A 84 11.23 -8.17 -3.66
N MET A 85 10.36 -7.16 -3.66
CA MET A 85 8.99 -7.25 -4.17
C MET A 85 8.99 -7.78 -5.61
N ILE A 86 9.78 -7.18 -6.49
CA ILE A 86 9.89 -7.58 -7.89
C ILE A 86 10.38 -9.02 -8.01
N LYS A 87 11.39 -9.39 -7.21
CA LYS A 87 11.97 -10.74 -7.21
C LYS A 87 10.96 -11.82 -6.85
N VAL A 88 10.03 -11.54 -5.95
CA VAL A 88 8.96 -12.49 -5.54
C VAL A 88 7.68 -12.34 -6.37
N GLY A 89 7.69 -11.53 -7.43
CA GLY A 89 6.57 -11.36 -8.35
C GLY A 89 5.49 -10.37 -7.88
N ILE A 90 5.79 -9.53 -6.90
CA ILE A 90 4.90 -8.47 -6.44
C ILE A 90 5.20 -7.19 -7.22
N ASN A 91 4.17 -6.60 -7.86
CA ASN A 91 4.30 -5.32 -8.54
C ASN A 91 4.28 -4.16 -7.54
N PRO A 92 5.37 -3.39 -7.43
CA PRO A 92 5.38 -2.22 -6.56
C PRO A 92 4.38 -1.15 -7.02
N PRO A 93 3.84 -0.32 -6.11
CA PRO A 93 3.02 0.85 -6.44
C PRO A 93 3.69 1.79 -7.44
N ALA A 94 2.89 2.59 -8.14
CA ALA A 94 3.39 3.51 -9.17
C ALA A 94 4.46 4.48 -8.64
N ILE A 95 4.27 5.00 -7.43
CA ILE A 95 5.24 5.90 -6.80
C ILE A 95 6.59 5.21 -6.54
N ILE A 96 6.57 3.96 -6.11
CA ILE A 96 7.80 3.18 -5.85
C ILE A 96 8.55 2.93 -7.17
N ARG A 97 7.83 2.57 -8.23
CA ARG A 97 8.43 2.42 -9.57
C ARG A 97 9.03 3.73 -10.07
N LEU A 98 8.34 4.85 -9.88
CA LEU A 98 8.86 6.17 -10.24
C LEU A 98 10.13 6.51 -9.45
N LYS A 99 10.18 6.23 -8.15
CA LYS A 99 11.40 6.39 -7.34
C LYS A 99 12.57 5.60 -7.91
N LEU A 100 12.37 4.34 -8.27
CA LEU A 100 13.42 3.50 -8.88
C LEU A 100 13.95 4.12 -10.17
N MET A 101 13.04 4.55 -11.07
CA MET A 101 13.42 5.19 -12.33
C MET A 101 14.19 6.51 -12.12
N LEU A 102 13.82 7.30 -11.12
CA LEU A 102 14.52 8.55 -10.79
C LEU A 102 15.91 8.27 -10.20
N LYS A 103 16.05 7.25 -9.33
CA LYS A 103 17.35 6.81 -8.81
C LYS A 103 18.28 6.33 -9.93
N GLU A 104 17.78 5.57 -10.91
CA GLU A 104 18.54 5.16 -12.11
C GLU A 104 19.03 6.36 -12.94
N LYS A 105 18.31 7.48 -12.92
CA LYS A 105 18.69 8.75 -13.56
C LYS A 105 19.61 9.61 -12.71
N GLY A 106 20.04 9.15 -11.54
CA GLY A 106 20.99 9.84 -10.67
C GLY A 106 20.37 10.77 -9.63
N PHE A 107 19.03 10.79 -9.48
CA PHE A 107 18.40 11.54 -8.39
C PHE A 107 18.60 10.84 -7.05
N LEU A 108 18.91 11.61 -6.02
CA LEU A 108 19.03 11.12 -4.64
C LEU A 108 17.65 11.14 -3.97
N ILE A 109 16.93 10.03 -4.05
CA ILE A 109 15.58 9.91 -3.49
C ILE A 109 15.63 9.09 -2.19
N PRO A 110 15.28 9.66 -1.03
CA PRO A 110 15.16 8.95 0.23
C PRO A 110 14.13 7.81 0.17
N ASP A 111 14.42 6.71 0.87
CA ASP A 111 13.55 5.51 0.83
C ASP A 111 12.21 5.75 1.55
N GLU A 112 12.19 6.62 2.54
CA GLU A 112 11.03 7.00 3.34
C GLU A 112 9.93 7.75 2.58
N ILE A 113 10.25 8.30 1.39
CA ILE A 113 9.26 9.02 0.59
C ILE A 113 8.28 8.04 -0.04
N LEU A 114 7.04 8.05 0.44
CA LEU A 114 5.94 7.19 -0.04
C LEU A 114 4.75 7.99 -0.59
N ASP A 115 4.87 9.32 -0.69
CA ASP A 115 3.84 10.18 -1.29
C ASP A 115 4.40 11.03 -2.44
N LEU A 116 3.51 11.38 -3.37
CA LEU A 116 3.90 12.05 -4.61
C LEU A 116 4.35 13.50 -4.37
N ASP A 117 3.74 14.21 -3.44
CA ASP A 117 4.05 15.63 -3.19
C ASP A 117 5.46 15.76 -2.60
N ALA A 118 5.81 14.90 -1.64
CA ALA A 118 7.17 14.82 -1.09
C ALA A 118 8.19 14.45 -2.17
N LEU A 119 7.85 13.52 -3.07
CA LEU A 119 8.73 13.12 -4.17
C LEU A 119 8.96 14.28 -5.14
N VAL A 120 7.90 14.97 -5.54
CA VAL A 120 8.00 16.15 -6.44
C VAL A 120 8.85 17.25 -5.82
N LYS A 121 8.67 17.52 -4.52
CA LYS A 121 9.48 18.51 -3.78
C LYS A 121 10.96 18.12 -3.79
N CYS A 122 11.27 16.88 -3.45
CA CYS A 122 12.64 16.35 -3.43
C CYS A 122 13.33 16.48 -4.80
N VAL A 123 12.63 16.15 -5.89
CA VAL A 123 13.17 16.26 -7.25
C VAL A 123 13.38 17.74 -7.65
N ARG A 124 12.42 18.62 -7.36
CA ARG A 124 12.55 20.06 -7.66
C ARG A 124 13.76 20.70 -6.98
N GLU A 125 13.99 20.40 -5.71
CA GLU A 125 15.14 20.92 -4.97
C GLU A 125 16.46 20.52 -5.62
N GLN A 126 16.57 19.28 -6.12
CA GLN A 126 17.78 18.81 -6.80
C GLN A 126 17.97 19.44 -8.18
N VAL A 127 16.90 19.66 -8.95
CA VAL A 127 16.98 20.32 -10.26
C VAL A 127 17.42 21.79 -10.09
N MET A 128 16.88 22.52 -9.12
CA MET A 128 17.25 23.92 -8.85
C MET A 128 18.70 24.11 -8.37
N LEU A 129 19.30 23.09 -7.79
CA LEU A 129 20.71 23.11 -7.35
C LEU A 129 21.70 22.90 -8.50
N HIS A 130 21.22 22.46 -9.66
CA HIS A 130 22.03 22.20 -10.86
C HIS A 130 21.88 23.25 -11.98
N GLU A 131 21.05 24.28 -11.77
CA GLU A 131 20.98 25.49 -12.60
C GLU A 131 21.90 26.61 -12.04
#